data_1bb7cc597efed123288e6a9f2c8d54fe
#
_entry.id   1bb7cc597efed123288e6a9f2c8d54fe
#
_cell.length_a   1.000
_cell.length_b   1.000
_cell.length_c   1.000
_cell.angle_alpha   90.00
_cell.angle_beta   90.00
_cell.angle_gamma   90.00
#
_symmetry.space_group_name_H-M   'P 1'
#
loop_
_entity.id
_entity.type
_entity.pdbx_description
1 polymer ?
#
loop_
_entity_poly.entity_id
_entity_poly.type
_entity_poly.pdbx_seq_one_letter_code
_entity_poly.pdbx_strand_id
1 'polypeptide(L)'
;MKLDSIEITHCQLVKSTRTARIYRSDTYAIKCLALDFDIPPHNAKFEVSILNKLGNKCQHILPLLESKATDNNDLLLLFPFEEMNLYEFMQMHYKRDRRKKNPYYDLLNPSIPIVADPPVQKYTNQLDVNRYSLSFFWQMVEGIAFLHENKIIHRDIKPQNIMLTNNTSTVSPKLYIIDFGISYDMANNSQTSAEPMDSKVTDISTGIYKAPEVLFGVKCYDGGVDVWSLLIIISQWFQRETSRMGHVPAMIDDGSDDMNSDGSDFRLICSIFEKLGIPSIQKWEEVAQHGSVDAFVGMFGADGDGKYVLDQEKDVQISIVERNMPRLDEIADLKVKQKFINCILGMVSFSPNERWSCQRILQELEKP
;
A
#
# COMPACT_ATOMS: atom_id res chain seq x y z
N MET A 1 -9.61 20.51 22.04
CA MET A 1 -10.25 21.35 21.02
C MET A 1 -11.56 20.70 20.66
N LYS A 2 -12.64 21.45 20.45
CA LYS A 2 -13.96 20.86 20.16
C LYS A 2 -14.44 21.34 18.79
N LEU A 3 -15.12 20.48 18.04
CA LEU A 3 -15.71 20.79 16.74
C LEU A 3 -16.64 22.01 16.78
N ASP A 4 -17.35 22.23 17.91
CA ASP A 4 -18.20 23.39 18.10
C ASP A 4 -17.46 24.75 18.10
N SER A 5 -16.15 24.73 18.33
CA SER A 5 -15.31 25.94 18.32
C SER A 5 -14.64 26.20 16.97
N ILE A 6 -14.90 25.36 15.95
CA ILE A 6 -14.23 25.40 14.65
C ILE A 6 -15.22 25.86 13.59
N GLU A 7 -14.92 26.97 12.91
CA GLU A 7 -15.63 27.41 11.72
C GLU A 7 -14.95 26.79 10.48
N ILE A 8 -15.59 25.78 9.89
CA ILE A 8 -15.06 25.06 8.69
C ILE A 8 -14.79 26.02 7.52
N THR A 9 -15.54 27.13 7.45
CA THR A 9 -15.35 28.18 6.44
C THR A 9 -13.98 28.86 6.49
N HIS A 10 -13.31 28.80 7.65
CA HIS A 10 -11.95 29.30 7.83
C HIS A 10 -10.87 28.24 7.54
N CYS A 11 -11.27 27.00 7.25
CA CYS A 11 -10.36 25.92 6.92
C CYS A 11 -10.11 25.82 5.42
N GLN A 12 -8.91 25.47 5.03
CA GLN A 12 -8.58 25.25 3.62
C GLN A 12 -9.10 23.89 3.16
N LEU A 13 -9.86 23.83 2.07
CA LEU A 13 -10.21 22.57 1.41
C LEU A 13 -8.94 21.95 0.79
N VAL A 14 -8.59 20.75 1.22
CA VAL A 14 -7.40 20.00 0.73
C VAL A 14 -7.79 19.00 -0.36
N LYS A 15 -8.89 18.28 -0.14
CA LYS A 15 -9.34 17.21 -1.04
C LYS A 15 -10.86 17.12 -1.04
N SER A 16 -11.43 16.87 -2.22
CA SER A 16 -12.84 16.57 -2.39
C SER A 16 -12.99 15.33 -3.25
N THR A 17 -13.74 14.34 -2.75
CA THR A 17 -14.10 13.11 -3.44
C THR A 17 -15.63 12.99 -3.48
N ARG A 18 -16.15 11.89 -4.02
CA ARG A 18 -17.59 11.60 -3.99
C ARG A 18 -18.13 11.40 -2.56
N THR A 19 -17.32 10.82 -1.68
CA THR A 19 -17.73 10.35 -0.35
C THR A 19 -17.26 11.26 0.77
N ALA A 20 -16.21 12.09 0.54
CA ALA A 20 -15.58 12.88 1.59
C ALA A 20 -15.01 14.21 1.08
N ARG A 21 -15.04 15.21 1.95
CA ARG A 21 -14.30 16.47 1.82
C ARG A 21 -13.33 16.59 2.99
N ILE A 22 -12.08 16.92 2.73
CA ILE A 22 -11.05 17.10 3.74
C ILE A 22 -10.65 18.55 3.81
N TYR A 23 -10.80 19.13 4.97
CA TYR A 23 -10.41 20.50 5.31
C TYR A 23 -9.23 20.46 6.27
N ARG A 24 -8.35 21.45 6.19
CA ARG A 24 -7.22 21.60 7.12
C ARG A 24 -7.16 22.98 7.76
N SER A 25 -6.65 23.02 8.97
CA SER A 25 -6.04 24.20 9.60
C SER A 25 -4.54 23.90 9.85
N ASP A 26 -3.86 24.78 10.58
CA ASP A 26 -2.44 24.58 10.94
C ASP A 26 -2.22 23.41 11.91
N THR A 27 -3.22 23.00 12.68
CA THR A 27 -3.07 22.02 13.76
C THR A 27 -3.99 20.81 13.65
N TYR A 28 -5.04 20.86 12.84
CA TYR A 28 -6.02 19.79 12.70
C TYR A 28 -6.52 19.61 11.26
N ALA A 29 -7.04 18.43 11.00
CA ALA A 29 -7.76 18.10 9.77
C ALA A 29 -9.21 17.70 10.13
N ILE A 30 -10.16 18.09 9.26
CA ILE A 30 -11.56 17.71 9.38
C ILE A 30 -11.95 16.92 8.14
N LYS A 31 -12.34 15.65 8.33
CA LYS A 31 -12.95 14.83 7.29
C LYS A 31 -14.47 14.98 7.42
N CYS A 32 -15.11 15.51 6.38
CA CYS A 32 -16.55 15.67 6.29
C CYS A 32 -17.11 14.57 5.36
N LEU A 33 -17.98 13.73 5.90
CA LEU A 33 -18.57 12.57 5.23
C LEU A 33 -20.07 12.81 5.06
N ALA A 34 -20.62 12.58 3.86
CA ALA A 34 -22.06 12.61 3.62
C ALA A 34 -22.70 11.31 4.14
N LEU A 35 -23.65 11.41 5.09
CA LEU A 35 -24.33 10.25 5.68
C LEU A 35 -25.36 9.61 4.75
N ASP A 36 -25.86 10.38 3.79
CA ASP A 36 -26.85 9.91 2.79
C ASP A 36 -26.21 9.11 1.64
N PHE A 37 -24.89 9.02 1.62
CA PHE A 37 -24.14 8.46 0.51
C PHE A 37 -23.48 7.16 0.96
N ASP A 38 -24.21 6.06 0.82
CA ASP A 38 -23.73 4.71 1.14
C ASP A 38 -23.43 3.96 -0.16
N ILE A 39 -22.15 3.97 -0.57
CA ILE A 39 -21.68 3.16 -1.70
C ILE A 39 -20.75 2.10 -1.15
N PRO A 40 -21.16 0.82 -1.12
CA PRO A 40 -20.28 -0.25 -0.67
C PRO A 40 -18.96 -0.25 -1.45
N PRO A 41 -17.82 -0.48 -0.77
CA PRO A 41 -17.68 -0.77 0.66
C PRO A 41 -17.59 0.45 1.58
N HIS A 42 -17.75 1.70 1.09
CA HIS A 42 -17.68 2.92 1.89
C HIS A 42 -18.87 3.05 2.84
N ASN A 43 -18.60 3.24 4.13
CA ASN A 43 -19.63 3.50 5.12
C ASN A 43 -19.13 4.40 6.26
N ALA A 44 -19.64 5.63 6.33
CA ALA A 44 -19.25 6.62 7.33
C ALA A 44 -19.51 6.18 8.78
N LYS A 45 -20.61 5.45 9.02
CA LYS A 45 -20.99 4.99 10.38
C LYS A 45 -20.02 3.88 10.84
N PHE A 46 -19.63 2.97 9.96
CA PHE A 46 -18.65 1.92 10.29
C PHE A 46 -17.26 2.53 10.51
N GLU A 47 -16.86 3.52 9.70
CA GLU A 47 -15.59 4.23 9.91
C GLU A 47 -15.49 4.82 11.33
N VAL A 48 -16.53 5.53 11.78
CA VAL A 48 -16.57 6.10 13.14
C VAL A 48 -16.58 5.02 14.20
N SER A 49 -17.37 3.95 14.01
CA SER A 49 -17.41 2.82 14.94
C SER A 49 -16.03 2.19 15.13
N ILE A 50 -15.30 1.97 14.03
CA ILE A 50 -13.94 1.42 14.05
C ILE A 50 -12.99 2.38 14.76
N LEU A 51 -12.98 3.67 14.39
CA LEU A 51 -12.11 4.67 15.03
C LEU A 51 -12.35 4.78 16.54
N ASN A 52 -13.62 4.75 16.99
CA ASN A 52 -13.96 4.75 18.41
C ASN A 52 -13.51 3.47 19.13
N LYS A 53 -13.63 2.31 18.47
CA LYS A 53 -13.17 1.01 19.02
C LYS A 53 -11.65 0.99 19.19
N LEU A 54 -10.91 1.51 18.21
CA LEU A 54 -9.45 1.59 18.26
C LEU A 54 -8.98 2.59 19.30
N GLY A 55 -9.64 3.75 19.42
CA GLY A 55 -9.27 4.82 20.33
C GLY A 55 -7.80 5.23 20.16
N ASN A 56 -7.17 5.67 21.26
CA ASN A 56 -5.75 6.04 21.29
C ASN A 56 -4.84 4.90 21.79
N LYS A 57 -5.19 3.64 21.48
CA LYS A 57 -4.50 2.47 22.03
C LYS A 57 -3.26 2.05 21.22
N CYS A 58 -3.14 2.50 19.98
CA CYS A 58 -1.98 2.24 19.13
C CYS A 58 -1.36 3.55 18.67
N GLN A 59 -0.03 3.64 18.83
CA GLN A 59 0.71 4.83 18.45
C GLN A 59 0.85 5.02 16.94
N HIS A 60 0.51 4.02 16.13
CA HIS A 60 0.60 4.03 14.65
C HIS A 60 -0.77 4.11 13.97
N ILE A 61 -1.81 4.46 14.71
CA ILE A 61 -3.12 4.83 14.17
C ILE A 61 -3.36 6.30 14.48
N LEU A 62 -3.76 7.10 13.48
CA LEU A 62 -4.07 8.51 13.72
C LEU A 62 -5.32 8.61 14.62
N PRO A 63 -5.22 9.27 15.79
CA PRO A 63 -6.34 9.29 16.74
C PRO A 63 -7.48 10.16 16.24
N LEU A 64 -8.72 9.66 16.35
CA LEU A 64 -9.92 10.48 16.22
C LEU A 64 -10.04 11.34 17.48
N LEU A 65 -10.02 12.67 17.33
CA LEU A 65 -10.15 13.61 18.45
C LEU A 65 -11.61 13.84 18.82
N GLU A 66 -12.48 13.99 17.83
CA GLU A 66 -13.92 14.20 18.00
C GLU A 66 -14.68 13.79 16.74
N SER A 67 -15.94 13.39 16.90
CA SER A 67 -16.86 13.18 15.80
C SER A 67 -18.21 13.85 16.10
N LYS A 68 -18.83 14.46 15.09
CA LYS A 68 -20.11 15.16 15.26
C LYS A 68 -20.95 15.06 13.98
N ALA A 69 -22.22 14.63 14.14
CA ALA A 69 -23.21 14.76 13.08
C ALA A 69 -23.70 16.21 13.00
N THR A 70 -23.93 16.69 11.78
CA THR A 70 -24.47 18.03 11.52
C THR A 70 -25.94 17.97 11.12
N ASP A 71 -26.64 19.10 11.19
CA ASP A 71 -28.04 19.20 10.76
C ASP A 71 -28.22 18.97 9.23
N ASN A 72 -27.13 19.11 8.46
CA ASN A 72 -27.10 18.87 7.02
C ASN A 72 -26.85 17.40 6.64
N ASN A 73 -26.97 16.49 7.60
CA ASN A 73 -26.72 15.06 7.43
C ASN A 73 -25.27 14.73 7.02
N ASP A 74 -24.31 15.59 7.37
CA ASP A 74 -22.89 15.33 7.27
C ASP A 74 -22.33 14.84 8.61
N LEU A 75 -21.29 14.01 8.57
CA LEU A 75 -20.53 13.57 9.72
C LEU A 75 -19.13 14.19 9.66
N LEU A 76 -18.79 14.96 10.69
CA LEU A 76 -17.49 15.60 10.83
C LEU A 76 -16.59 14.76 11.74
N LEU A 77 -15.38 14.46 11.26
CA LEU A 77 -14.34 13.76 12.00
C LEU A 77 -13.13 14.68 12.16
N LEU A 78 -12.72 14.94 13.40
CA LEU A 78 -11.60 15.79 13.75
C LEU A 78 -10.36 14.94 14.05
N PHE A 79 -9.26 15.25 13.37
CA PHE A 79 -7.96 14.58 13.55
C PHE A 79 -6.85 15.59 13.78
N PRO A 80 -5.70 15.19 14.38
CA PRO A 80 -4.47 15.96 14.25
C PRO A 80 -4.10 16.14 12.78
N PHE A 81 -3.52 17.28 12.43
CA PHE A 81 -3.03 17.52 11.08
C PHE A 81 -1.61 17.01 10.93
N GLU A 82 -1.40 16.16 9.92
CA GLU A 82 -0.08 15.74 9.46
C GLU A 82 0.09 16.20 8.00
N GLU A 83 1.23 16.78 7.70
CA GLU A 83 1.42 17.54 6.45
C GLU A 83 1.68 16.64 5.23
N MET A 84 2.31 15.48 5.44
CA MET A 84 2.87 14.66 4.37
C MET A 84 2.44 13.20 4.53
N ASN A 85 2.09 12.55 3.42
CA ASN A 85 1.91 11.10 3.39
C ASN A 85 3.16 10.38 2.88
N LEU A 86 3.18 9.05 3.03
CA LEU A 86 4.33 8.23 2.65
C LEU A 86 4.60 8.24 1.13
N TYR A 87 3.56 8.41 0.29
CA TYR A 87 3.75 8.52 -1.15
C TYR A 87 4.52 9.80 -1.52
N GLU A 88 4.09 10.94 -1.00
CA GLU A 88 4.75 12.23 -1.18
C GLU A 88 6.20 12.19 -0.65
N PHE A 89 6.39 11.57 0.52
CA PHE A 89 7.73 11.36 1.08
C PHE A 89 8.62 10.54 0.12
N MET A 90 8.14 9.40 -0.40
CA MET A 90 8.91 8.61 -1.36
C MET A 90 9.17 9.38 -2.66
N GLN A 91 8.15 10.05 -3.20
CA GLN A 91 8.23 10.82 -4.44
C GLN A 91 9.31 11.92 -4.36
N MET A 92 9.44 12.59 -3.21
CA MET A 92 10.48 13.61 -2.99
C MET A 92 11.91 13.08 -3.13
N HIS A 93 12.10 11.76 -2.97
CA HIS A 93 13.42 11.13 -3.09
C HIS A 93 13.74 10.68 -4.52
N TYR A 94 12.80 10.74 -5.46
CA TYR A 94 13.09 10.51 -6.87
C TYR A 94 13.63 11.78 -7.52
N LYS A 95 14.94 11.80 -7.80
CA LYS A 95 15.63 12.96 -8.39
C LYS A 95 15.95 12.68 -9.84
N ARG A 96 15.72 13.70 -10.67
CA ARG A 96 16.07 13.66 -12.09
C ARG A 96 17.57 13.43 -12.26
N ASP A 97 17.92 12.41 -13.03
CA ASP A 97 19.30 12.16 -13.42
C ASP A 97 19.75 13.25 -14.41
N ARG A 98 20.63 14.15 -13.94
CA ARG A 98 21.27 15.17 -14.77
C ARG A 98 22.45 14.52 -15.47
N ARG A 99 22.22 13.81 -16.58
CA ARG A 99 23.33 13.40 -17.44
C ARG A 99 24.13 14.67 -17.79
N LYS A 100 25.40 14.71 -17.39
CA LYS A 100 26.33 15.72 -17.91
C LYS A 100 26.39 15.47 -19.42
N LYS A 101 25.80 16.39 -20.22
CA LYS A 101 26.06 16.39 -21.66
C LYS A 101 27.59 16.44 -21.78
N ASN A 102 28.17 15.43 -22.41
CA ASN A 102 29.61 15.53 -22.74
C ASN A 102 29.73 16.65 -23.78
N PRO A 103 30.32 17.82 -23.40
CA PRO A 103 30.38 18.96 -24.30
C PRO A 103 31.18 18.67 -25.58
N TYR A 104 31.93 17.56 -25.59
CA TYR A 104 32.75 17.15 -26.73
C TYR A 104 32.03 16.15 -27.68
N TYR A 105 30.86 15.59 -27.26
CA TYR A 105 30.16 14.58 -28.09
C TYR A 105 29.58 15.25 -29.36
N ASP A 106 29.02 16.44 -29.24
CA ASP A 106 28.44 17.19 -30.36
C ASP A 106 29.53 17.75 -31.29
N LEU A 107 30.76 17.96 -30.78
CA LEU A 107 31.92 18.46 -31.55
C LEU A 107 32.61 17.35 -32.36
N LEU A 108 32.55 16.09 -31.85
CA LEU A 108 33.23 14.96 -32.50
C LEU A 108 32.37 14.28 -33.57
N ASN A 109 31.05 14.55 -33.64
CA ASN A 109 30.12 13.94 -34.59
C ASN A 109 29.20 14.98 -35.27
N PRO A 110 29.74 15.94 -36.05
CA PRO A 110 28.94 17.02 -36.66
C PRO A 110 28.05 16.58 -37.83
N SER A 111 28.10 15.30 -38.26
CA SER A 111 27.52 14.87 -39.55
C SER A 111 26.43 13.83 -39.47
N ILE A 112 25.97 13.45 -38.26
CA ILE A 112 24.86 12.53 -38.10
C ILE A 112 23.63 13.33 -37.69
N PRO A 113 22.57 13.44 -38.53
CA PRO A 113 21.31 13.95 -38.04
C PRO A 113 20.81 12.96 -36.98
N ILE A 114 20.94 13.33 -35.72
CA ILE A 114 20.40 12.51 -34.62
C ILE A 114 18.87 12.65 -34.70
N VAL A 115 18.22 11.77 -35.44
CA VAL A 115 16.86 11.32 -35.15
C VAL A 115 17.00 10.29 -34.02
N ALA A 116 17.63 10.70 -32.96
CA ALA A 116 17.56 9.94 -31.72
C ALA A 116 16.31 10.41 -31.02
N ASP A 117 15.40 9.47 -30.72
CA ASP A 117 14.32 9.70 -29.77
C ASP A 117 14.87 10.50 -28.58
N PRO A 118 14.13 11.52 -28.10
CA PRO A 118 14.60 12.30 -26.97
C PRO A 118 14.96 11.35 -25.84
N PRO A 119 16.15 11.49 -25.24
CA PRO A 119 16.63 10.55 -24.24
C PRO A 119 15.57 10.40 -23.14
N VAL A 120 15.08 9.17 -22.93
CA VAL A 120 14.12 8.88 -21.87
C VAL A 120 14.66 9.46 -20.56
N GLN A 121 13.92 10.38 -19.98
CA GLN A 121 14.30 10.98 -18.71
C GLN A 121 14.27 9.91 -17.63
N LYS A 122 15.31 9.83 -16.82
CA LYS A 122 15.37 8.90 -15.69
C LYS A 122 15.37 9.69 -14.38
N TYR A 123 14.66 9.13 -13.41
CA TYR A 123 14.59 9.62 -12.04
C TYR A 123 15.12 8.51 -11.13
N THR A 124 16.18 8.79 -10.40
CA THR A 124 16.84 7.83 -9.50
C THR A 124 16.30 7.99 -8.09
N ASN A 125 15.98 6.89 -7.45
CA ASN A 125 15.57 6.84 -6.06
C ASN A 125 16.77 7.07 -5.14
N GLN A 126 16.74 8.18 -4.38
CA GLN A 126 17.78 8.58 -3.42
C GLN A 126 17.33 8.40 -1.96
N LEU A 127 16.26 7.64 -1.72
CA LEU A 127 15.83 7.31 -0.35
C LEU A 127 16.97 6.59 0.38
N ASP A 128 17.34 7.06 1.56
CA ASP A 128 18.29 6.35 2.43
C ASP A 128 17.60 5.13 3.06
N VAL A 129 17.78 3.96 2.41
CA VAL A 129 17.17 2.71 2.86
C VAL A 129 17.70 2.25 4.23
N ASN A 130 18.96 2.56 4.56
CA ASN A 130 19.53 2.20 5.87
C ASN A 130 18.92 3.00 7.02
N ARG A 131 18.55 4.26 6.75
CA ARG A 131 17.95 5.14 7.74
C ARG A 131 16.47 4.84 7.96
N TYR A 132 15.69 4.60 6.90
CA TYR A 132 14.24 4.63 6.99
C TYR A 132 13.59 3.25 6.91
N SER A 133 14.11 2.31 6.11
CA SER A 133 13.36 1.12 5.72
C SER A 133 12.94 0.26 6.91
N LEU A 134 13.85 -0.08 7.82
CA LEU A 134 13.53 -0.94 8.96
C LEU A 134 12.55 -0.26 9.93
N SER A 135 12.79 1.03 10.24
CA SER A 135 11.92 1.79 11.15
C SER A 135 10.50 1.94 10.59
N PHE A 136 10.38 2.26 9.30
CA PHE A 136 9.07 2.41 8.66
C PHE A 136 8.35 1.07 8.53
N PHE A 137 9.07 0.02 8.16
CA PHE A 137 8.51 -1.33 8.10
C PHE A 137 7.95 -1.76 9.44
N TRP A 138 8.74 -1.62 10.52
CA TRP A 138 8.31 -1.94 11.88
C TRP A 138 7.02 -1.20 12.27
N GLN A 139 6.99 0.12 12.09
CA GLN A 139 5.86 0.96 12.48
C GLN A 139 4.57 0.58 11.74
N MET A 140 4.67 0.30 10.42
CA MET A 140 3.50 -0.13 9.63
C MET A 140 3.02 -1.53 10.07
N VAL A 141 3.94 -2.47 10.28
CA VAL A 141 3.59 -3.81 10.75
C VAL A 141 2.93 -3.75 12.12
N GLU A 142 3.45 -2.94 13.07
CA GLU A 142 2.87 -2.75 14.40
C GLU A 142 1.44 -2.18 14.31
N GLY A 143 1.23 -1.17 13.46
CA GLY A 143 -0.10 -0.60 13.24
C GLY A 143 -1.09 -1.61 12.64
N ILE A 144 -0.70 -2.35 11.61
CA ILE A 144 -1.56 -3.36 10.96
C ILE A 144 -1.79 -4.55 11.90
N ALA A 145 -0.76 -5.00 12.65
CA ALA A 145 -0.91 -6.04 13.66
C ALA A 145 -1.99 -5.69 14.69
N PHE A 146 -1.95 -4.44 15.20
CA PHE A 146 -2.96 -3.94 16.12
C PHE A 146 -4.38 -3.96 15.53
N LEU A 147 -4.54 -3.60 14.25
CA LEU A 147 -5.83 -3.71 13.57
C LEU A 147 -6.33 -5.16 13.53
N HIS A 148 -5.48 -6.09 13.09
CA HIS A 148 -5.83 -7.51 12.96
C HIS A 148 -6.14 -8.15 14.31
N GLU A 149 -5.43 -7.81 15.39
CA GLU A 149 -5.75 -8.23 16.77
C GLU A 149 -7.14 -7.76 17.20
N ASN A 150 -7.53 -6.56 16.79
CA ASN A 150 -8.86 -6.02 17.05
C ASN A 150 -9.92 -6.50 16.04
N LYS A 151 -9.58 -7.50 15.19
CA LYS A 151 -10.49 -8.09 14.19
C LYS A 151 -10.90 -7.08 13.11
N ILE A 152 -10.04 -6.13 12.77
CA ILE A 152 -10.26 -5.13 11.73
C ILE A 152 -9.33 -5.40 10.56
N ILE A 153 -9.88 -5.47 9.35
CA ILE A 153 -9.17 -5.48 8.08
C ILE A 153 -9.26 -4.06 7.51
N HIS A 154 -8.12 -3.46 7.18
CA HIS A 154 -8.10 -2.09 6.66
C HIS A 154 -8.63 -1.99 5.23
N ARG A 155 -8.26 -2.91 4.36
CA ARG A 155 -8.66 -3.07 2.94
C ARG A 155 -8.16 -1.99 1.97
N ASP A 156 -7.49 -0.93 2.45
CA ASP A 156 -6.90 0.11 1.58
C ASP A 156 -5.54 0.60 2.13
N ILE A 157 -4.67 -0.35 2.50
CA ILE A 157 -3.28 -0.03 2.86
C ILE A 157 -2.53 0.40 1.60
N LYS A 158 -2.10 1.66 1.59
CA LYS A 158 -1.31 2.28 0.52
C LYS A 158 -0.55 3.48 1.07
N PRO A 159 0.53 3.94 0.40
CA PRO A 159 1.34 5.04 0.92
C PRO A 159 0.57 6.34 1.15
N GLN A 160 -0.48 6.60 0.37
CA GLN A 160 -1.34 7.77 0.54
C GLN A 160 -2.16 7.73 1.84
N ASN A 161 -2.39 6.53 2.39
CA ASN A 161 -3.12 6.31 3.65
C ASN A 161 -2.18 6.10 4.85
N ILE A 162 -0.90 6.49 4.72
CA ILE A 162 0.09 6.49 5.80
C ILE A 162 0.68 7.89 5.91
N MET A 163 0.36 8.59 7.01
CA MET A 163 0.85 9.94 7.27
C MET A 163 2.15 9.90 8.06
N LEU A 164 2.99 10.92 7.86
CA LEU A 164 4.27 11.09 8.56
C LEU A 164 4.24 12.35 9.42
N THR A 165 4.79 12.24 10.64
CA THR A 165 5.03 13.44 11.45
C THR A 165 6.10 14.31 10.79
N ASN A 166 5.85 15.63 10.75
CA ASN A 166 6.79 16.62 10.24
C ASN A 166 7.90 16.94 11.28
N ASN A 167 8.54 15.89 11.82
CA ASN A 167 9.58 16.10 12.82
C ASN A 167 10.96 16.17 12.15
N THR A 168 11.46 17.39 11.92
CA THR A 168 12.78 17.68 11.35
C THR A 168 13.95 17.31 12.28
N SER A 169 13.68 16.73 13.46
CA SER A 169 14.70 16.27 14.40
C SER A 169 15.38 14.99 13.91
N THR A 170 16.50 14.63 14.52
CA THR A 170 17.39 13.49 14.17
C THR A 170 16.74 12.11 14.26
N VAL A 171 15.49 12.02 14.72
CA VAL A 171 14.71 10.78 14.87
C VAL A 171 13.93 10.49 13.59
N SER A 172 13.77 9.22 13.24
CA SER A 172 12.93 8.77 12.13
C SER A 172 11.50 9.30 12.31
N PRO A 173 10.81 9.76 11.24
CA PRO A 173 9.42 10.17 11.33
C PRO A 173 8.54 9.08 11.91
N LYS A 174 7.53 9.49 12.68
CA LYS A 174 6.49 8.59 13.14
C LYS A 174 5.45 8.42 12.05
N LEU A 175 4.97 7.19 11.85
CA LEU A 175 3.96 6.86 10.85
C LEU A 175 2.60 6.64 11.53
N TYR A 176 1.54 7.06 10.82
CA TYR A 176 0.16 6.85 11.21
C TYR A 176 -0.66 6.28 10.04
N ILE A 177 -1.33 5.18 10.27
CA ILE A 177 -2.34 4.63 9.35
C ILE A 177 -3.60 5.47 9.51
N ILE A 178 -4.22 5.84 8.36
CA ILE A 178 -5.42 6.65 8.27
C ILE A 178 -6.43 6.03 7.31
N ASP A 179 -7.63 6.61 7.28
CA ASP A 179 -8.69 6.32 6.30
C ASP A 179 -9.31 4.93 6.41
N PHE A 180 -10.21 4.77 7.38
CA PHE A 180 -10.95 3.56 7.67
C PHE A 180 -12.29 3.46 6.92
N GLY A 181 -12.50 4.28 5.88
CA GLY A 181 -13.77 4.42 5.16
C GLY A 181 -14.29 3.16 4.49
N ILE A 182 -13.39 2.20 4.17
CA ILE A 182 -13.75 0.88 3.62
C ILE A 182 -13.31 -0.28 4.51
N SER A 183 -12.86 -0.01 5.72
CA SER A 183 -12.38 -1.05 6.65
C SER A 183 -13.51 -1.96 7.12
N TYR A 184 -13.15 -3.19 7.46
CA TYR A 184 -14.10 -4.23 7.86
C TYR A 184 -13.81 -4.70 9.28
N ASP A 185 -14.79 -4.57 10.17
CA ASP A 185 -14.73 -5.07 11.54
C ASP A 185 -15.46 -6.42 11.64
N MET A 186 -14.71 -7.50 11.66
CA MET A 186 -15.21 -8.86 11.77
C MET A 186 -15.98 -9.15 13.07
N ALA A 187 -15.86 -8.29 14.08
CA ALA A 187 -16.55 -8.41 15.34
C ALA A 187 -17.82 -7.53 15.42
N ASN A 188 -18.09 -6.71 14.40
CA ASN A 188 -19.27 -5.85 14.37
C ASN A 188 -20.46 -6.56 13.70
N ASN A 189 -21.44 -6.97 14.50
CA ASN A 189 -22.62 -7.71 14.00
C ASN A 189 -23.42 -6.95 12.94
N SER A 190 -23.49 -5.61 13.02
CA SER A 190 -24.19 -4.81 12.01
C SER A 190 -23.47 -4.83 10.69
N GLN A 191 -22.13 -4.74 10.70
CA GLN A 191 -21.32 -4.80 9.49
C GLN A 191 -21.32 -6.20 8.89
N THR A 192 -21.12 -7.25 9.71
CA THR A 192 -21.14 -8.64 9.23
C THR A 192 -22.51 -9.11 8.74
N SER A 193 -23.60 -8.48 9.19
CA SER A 193 -24.95 -8.72 8.64
C SER A 193 -25.16 -8.04 7.28
N ALA A 194 -24.55 -6.87 7.06
CA ALA A 194 -24.63 -6.15 5.79
C ALA A 194 -23.66 -6.72 4.73
N GLU A 195 -22.50 -7.15 5.17
CA GLU A 195 -21.42 -7.75 4.36
C GLU A 195 -20.93 -9.03 5.06
N PRO A 196 -21.49 -10.22 4.75
CA PRO A 196 -21.12 -11.47 5.41
C PRO A 196 -19.64 -11.82 5.24
N MET A 197 -19.03 -12.49 6.24
CA MET A 197 -17.60 -12.83 6.25
C MET A 197 -17.16 -13.73 5.10
N ASP A 198 -18.05 -14.52 4.55
CA ASP A 198 -17.84 -15.41 3.40
C ASP A 198 -18.25 -14.77 2.06
N SER A 199 -18.84 -13.58 2.10
CA SER A 199 -19.36 -12.85 0.93
C SER A 199 -18.98 -11.37 0.94
N LYS A 200 -17.74 -11.06 1.33
CA LYS A 200 -17.22 -9.69 1.36
C LYS A 200 -17.08 -9.10 -0.04
N VAL A 201 -17.16 -7.76 -0.12
CA VAL A 201 -16.92 -7.00 -1.35
C VAL A 201 -15.47 -7.19 -1.79
N THR A 202 -15.24 -7.43 -3.10
CA THR A 202 -13.91 -7.58 -3.68
C THR A 202 -13.39 -6.32 -4.37
N ASP A 203 -14.24 -5.30 -4.52
CA ASP A 203 -13.79 -3.98 -4.98
C ASP A 203 -13.15 -3.20 -3.82
N ILE A 204 -12.01 -3.70 -3.38
CA ILE A 204 -11.19 -3.16 -2.30
C ILE A 204 -9.77 -2.95 -2.80
N SER A 205 -8.99 -2.19 -2.04
CA SER A 205 -7.61 -1.81 -2.35
C SER A 205 -7.50 -1.00 -3.65
N THR A 206 -6.44 -0.25 -3.77
CA THR A 206 -6.25 0.67 -4.90
C THR A 206 -5.15 0.13 -5.83
N GLY A 207 -5.45 -0.04 -7.12
CA GLY A 207 -4.46 -0.34 -8.16
C GLY A 207 -3.53 -1.49 -7.79
N ILE A 208 -2.22 -1.24 -7.83
CA ILE A 208 -1.16 -2.25 -7.58
C ILE A 208 -1.20 -2.88 -6.18
N TYR A 209 -1.95 -2.31 -5.22
CA TYR A 209 -2.01 -2.83 -3.83
C TYR A 209 -3.04 -3.95 -3.66
N LYS A 210 -3.84 -4.27 -4.70
CA LYS A 210 -4.80 -5.38 -4.66
C LYS A 210 -4.10 -6.73 -4.50
N ALA A 211 -4.57 -7.53 -3.56
CA ALA A 211 -4.05 -8.87 -3.33
C ALA A 211 -4.51 -9.86 -4.42
N PRO A 212 -3.69 -10.87 -4.78
CA PRO A 212 -4.01 -11.79 -5.87
C PRO A 212 -5.31 -12.56 -5.66
N GLU A 213 -5.64 -12.97 -4.44
CA GLU A 213 -6.91 -13.65 -4.13
C GLU A 213 -8.13 -12.77 -4.44
N VAL A 214 -8.03 -11.47 -4.20
CA VAL A 214 -9.10 -10.51 -4.49
C VAL A 214 -9.27 -10.33 -6.00
N LEU A 215 -8.18 -10.32 -6.76
CA LEU A 215 -8.21 -10.23 -8.23
C LEU A 215 -8.90 -11.45 -8.87
N PHE A 216 -8.88 -12.61 -8.21
CA PHE A 216 -9.60 -13.81 -8.63
C PHE A 216 -10.96 -13.99 -7.92
N GLY A 217 -11.47 -12.92 -7.27
CA GLY A 217 -12.84 -12.86 -6.75
C GLY A 217 -13.09 -13.67 -5.47
N VAL A 218 -12.05 -14.01 -4.71
CA VAL A 218 -12.20 -14.65 -3.39
C VAL A 218 -12.84 -13.68 -2.43
N LYS A 219 -14.02 -14.00 -1.94
CA LYS A 219 -14.83 -13.15 -1.04
C LYS A 219 -14.61 -13.41 0.44
N CYS A 220 -14.07 -14.57 0.79
CA CYS A 220 -13.81 -14.97 2.18
C CYS A 220 -12.40 -14.55 2.67
N TYR A 221 -11.79 -13.55 2.04
CA TYR A 221 -10.45 -13.05 2.41
C TYR A 221 -10.40 -12.54 3.86
N ASP A 222 -9.19 -12.44 4.40
CA ASP A 222 -8.90 -11.95 5.76
C ASP A 222 -7.88 -10.79 5.75
N GLY A 223 -7.20 -10.55 6.87
CA GLY A 223 -6.15 -9.54 7.00
C GLY A 223 -4.91 -9.77 6.11
N GLY A 224 -4.81 -10.91 5.45
CA GLY A 224 -3.76 -11.19 4.48
C GLY A 224 -3.73 -10.19 3.31
N VAL A 225 -4.86 -9.58 2.95
CA VAL A 225 -4.92 -8.54 1.92
C VAL A 225 -4.12 -7.29 2.32
N ASP A 226 -4.14 -6.91 3.60
CA ASP A 226 -3.35 -5.78 4.12
C ASP A 226 -1.85 -6.10 4.12
N VAL A 227 -1.49 -7.36 4.40
CA VAL A 227 -0.09 -7.83 4.35
C VAL A 227 0.45 -7.82 2.92
N TRP A 228 -0.36 -8.20 1.93
CA TRP A 228 0.01 -8.05 0.52
C TRP A 228 0.25 -6.59 0.15
N SER A 229 -0.67 -5.71 0.49
CA SER A 229 -0.53 -4.27 0.24
C SER A 229 0.74 -3.70 0.87
N LEU A 230 1.08 -4.14 2.10
CA LEU A 230 2.33 -3.79 2.78
C LEU A 230 3.57 -4.28 2.01
N LEU A 231 3.56 -5.50 1.46
CA LEU A 231 4.63 -6.01 0.60
C LEU A 231 4.88 -5.09 -0.59
N ILE A 232 3.82 -4.63 -1.24
CA ILE A 232 3.95 -3.73 -2.39
C ILE A 232 4.54 -2.37 -1.99
N ILE A 233 4.13 -1.81 -0.84
CA ILE A 233 4.74 -0.57 -0.29
C ILE A 233 6.24 -0.77 -0.05
N ILE A 234 6.65 -1.88 0.58
CA ILE A 234 8.07 -2.16 0.82
C ILE A 234 8.82 -2.27 -0.51
N SER A 235 8.24 -2.91 -1.50
CA SER A 235 8.88 -3.06 -2.81
C SER A 235 9.22 -1.73 -3.46
N GLN A 236 8.43 -0.67 -3.20
CA GLN A 236 8.66 0.68 -3.72
C GLN A 236 9.94 1.32 -3.16
N TRP A 237 10.31 1.04 -1.92
CA TRP A 237 11.55 1.58 -1.33
C TRP A 237 12.79 1.04 -2.01
N PHE A 238 12.70 -0.21 -2.48
CA PHE A 238 13.82 -0.94 -3.06
C PHE A 238 13.87 -0.89 -4.59
N GLN A 239 13.06 -0.03 -5.26
CA GLN A 239 13.21 0.26 -6.68
C GLN A 239 14.29 1.32 -6.90
N ARG A 240 15.12 1.16 -7.95
CA ARG A 240 16.25 2.06 -8.25
C ARG A 240 15.86 3.31 -9.00
N GLU A 241 15.03 3.17 -10.01
CA GLU A 241 14.74 4.26 -10.94
C GLU A 241 13.37 4.15 -11.58
N THR A 242 12.88 5.26 -12.11
CA THR A 242 11.70 5.33 -12.96
C THR A 242 11.94 6.26 -14.14
N SER A 243 11.27 6.00 -15.25
CA SER A 243 11.24 6.90 -16.41
C SER A 243 10.11 7.95 -16.31
N ARG A 244 9.20 7.79 -15.36
CA ARG A 244 8.00 8.62 -15.19
C ARG A 244 8.24 9.65 -14.11
N MET A 245 8.02 10.94 -14.43
CA MET A 245 8.10 12.02 -13.45
C MET A 245 6.99 11.87 -12.42
N GLY A 246 7.34 11.98 -11.14
CA GLY A 246 6.35 11.92 -10.05
C GLY A 246 5.85 10.52 -9.71
N HIS A 247 6.25 9.49 -10.44
CA HIS A 247 5.88 8.11 -10.20
C HIS A 247 6.82 7.42 -9.21
N VAL A 248 6.27 6.66 -8.28
CA VAL A 248 6.99 5.78 -7.35
C VAL A 248 6.75 4.34 -7.78
N PRO A 249 7.70 3.71 -8.50
CA PRO A 249 7.50 2.36 -9.02
C PRO A 249 7.49 1.32 -7.90
N ALA A 250 6.80 0.20 -8.13
CA ALA A 250 6.82 -0.99 -7.30
C ALA A 250 7.44 -2.17 -8.08
N MET A 251 7.53 -3.34 -7.45
CA MET A 251 7.97 -4.56 -8.14
C MET A 251 6.97 -5.04 -9.20
N ILE A 252 5.71 -4.62 -9.10
CA ILE A 252 4.60 -4.94 -10.02
C ILE A 252 3.99 -3.66 -10.58
N ASP A 253 3.30 -3.77 -11.73
CA ASP A 253 2.70 -2.65 -12.45
C ASP A 253 1.32 -3.06 -12.98
N ASP A 254 0.31 -2.21 -12.84
CA ASP A 254 -1.04 -2.39 -13.38
C ASP A 254 -1.26 -1.64 -14.70
N GLY A 255 -0.21 -0.96 -15.18
CA GLY A 255 -0.25 -0.13 -16.38
C GLY A 255 -0.90 1.22 -16.21
N SER A 256 -1.28 1.61 -14.96
CA SER A 256 -1.71 2.97 -14.69
C SER A 256 -0.55 3.93 -14.90
N ASP A 257 -0.82 5.06 -15.52
CA ASP A 257 0.06 6.20 -15.42
C ASP A 257 -0.62 7.25 -14.54
N ASP A 258 0.18 7.95 -13.73
CA ASP A 258 -0.30 8.87 -12.69
C ASP A 258 -1.17 10.02 -13.22
N MET A 259 -1.36 10.12 -14.53
CA MET A 259 -2.00 11.28 -15.15
C MET A 259 -3.28 10.99 -15.94
N ASN A 260 -3.48 9.82 -16.57
CA ASN A 260 -4.55 9.67 -17.57
C ASN A 260 -5.14 8.26 -17.79
N SER A 261 -4.68 7.21 -17.11
CA SER A 261 -5.26 5.87 -17.31
C SER A 261 -5.56 5.17 -15.99
N ASP A 262 -6.77 4.65 -15.88
CA ASP A 262 -7.11 3.66 -14.85
C ASP A 262 -6.26 2.41 -15.10
N GLY A 263 -5.68 1.84 -14.03
CA GLY A 263 -4.96 0.59 -14.09
C GLY A 263 -5.85 -0.57 -14.53
N SER A 264 -5.24 -1.67 -14.93
CA SER A 264 -5.95 -2.88 -15.34
C SER A 264 -5.65 -4.03 -14.41
N ASP A 265 -6.69 -4.62 -13.81
CA ASP A 265 -6.56 -5.82 -12.98
C ASP A 265 -5.90 -6.98 -13.76
N PHE A 266 -6.19 -7.11 -15.07
CA PHE A 266 -5.53 -8.12 -15.91
C PHE A 266 -4.02 -7.87 -16.08
N ARG A 267 -3.61 -6.61 -16.30
CA ARG A 267 -2.18 -6.25 -16.36
C ARG A 267 -1.50 -6.49 -15.02
N LEU A 268 -2.18 -6.15 -13.93
CA LEU A 268 -1.68 -6.41 -12.59
C LEU A 268 -1.44 -7.90 -12.35
N ILE A 269 -2.41 -8.76 -12.70
CA ILE A 269 -2.27 -10.22 -12.62
C ILE A 269 -1.06 -10.71 -13.43
N CYS A 270 -0.94 -10.27 -14.68
CA CYS A 270 0.20 -10.64 -15.52
C CYS A 270 1.52 -10.17 -14.91
N SER A 271 1.57 -8.96 -14.37
CA SER A 271 2.76 -8.42 -13.72
C SER A 271 3.14 -9.20 -12.46
N ILE A 272 2.16 -9.56 -11.62
CA ILE A 272 2.39 -10.41 -10.43
C ILE A 272 3.01 -11.76 -10.85
N PHE A 273 2.42 -12.42 -11.84
CA PHE A 273 2.89 -13.73 -12.31
C PHE A 273 4.24 -13.67 -13.02
N GLU A 274 4.52 -12.59 -13.76
CA GLU A 274 5.86 -12.36 -14.33
C GLU A 274 6.96 -12.28 -13.26
N LYS A 275 6.66 -11.66 -12.12
CA LYS A 275 7.63 -11.42 -11.04
C LYS A 275 7.78 -12.61 -10.09
N LEU A 276 6.69 -13.30 -9.81
CA LEU A 276 6.63 -14.33 -8.75
C LEU A 276 6.38 -15.75 -9.27
N GLY A 277 6.09 -15.90 -10.58
CA GLY A 277 5.68 -17.17 -11.17
C GLY A 277 4.20 -17.49 -10.94
N ILE A 278 3.70 -18.52 -11.61
CA ILE A 278 2.30 -18.96 -11.56
C ILE A 278 2.23 -20.23 -10.71
N PRO A 279 1.49 -20.23 -9.57
CA PRO A 279 1.30 -21.44 -8.77
C PRO A 279 0.40 -22.44 -9.51
N SER A 280 0.47 -23.73 -9.13
CA SER A 280 -0.60 -24.64 -9.51
C SER A 280 -1.89 -24.29 -8.75
N ILE A 281 -3.04 -24.53 -9.36
CA ILE A 281 -4.35 -24.29 -8.70
C ILE A 281 -4.51 -25.12 -7.43
N GLN A 282 -3.86 -26.28 -7.37
CA GLN A 282 -3.87 -27.17 -6.20
C GLN A 282 -3.18 -26.55 -4.98
N LYS A 283 -2.25 -25.62 -5.20
CA LYS A 283 -1.56 -24.87 -4.15
C LYS A 283 -2.22 -23.53 -3.82
N TRP A 284 -3.31 -23.22 -4.49
CA TRP A 284 -4.06 -21.99 -4.24
C TRP A 284 -5.52 -22.33 -3.93
N GLU A 285 -5.69 -22.95 -2.76
CA GLU A 285 -6.96 -23.53 -2.32
C GLU A 285 -8.10 -22.50 -2.30
N GLU A 286 -7.82 -21.26 -1.90
CA GLU A 286 -8.83 -20.23 -1.80
C GLU A 286 -9.43 -19.86 -3.17
N VAL A 287 -8.62 -19.80 -4.22
CA VAL A 287 -9.12 -19.56 -5.59
C VAL A 287 -9.80 -20.81 -6.12
N ALA A 288 -9.28 -22.01 -5.81
CA ALA A 288 -9.87 -23.26 -6.23
C ALA A 288 -11.28 -23.50 -5.66
N GLN A 289 -11.52 -23.07 -4.39
CA GLN A 289 -12.78 -23.33 -3.69
C GLN A 289 -13.74 -22.14 -3.67
N HIS A 290 -13.22 -20.91 -3.66
CA HIS A 290 -14.00 -19.70 -3.39
C HIS A 290 -13.79 -18.58 -4.41
N GLY A 291 -12.93 -18.78 -5.40
CA GLY A 291 -12.60 -17.81 -6.42
C GLY A 291 -13.07 -18.17 -7.82
N SER A 292 -12.54 -17.43 -8.80
CA SER A 292 -12.82 -17.64 -10.24
C SER A 292 -11.86 -18.69 -10.83
N VAL A 293 -11.98 -19.95 -10.40
CA VAL A 293 -11.09 -21.05 -10.82
C VAL A 293 -11.05 -21.23 -12.34
N ASP A 294 -12.21 -21.15 -13.01
CA ASP A 294 -12.30 -21.31 -14.46
C ASP A 294 -11.54 -20.19 -15.20
N ALA A 295 -11.60 -18.95 -14.67
CA ALA A 295 -10.84 -17.84 -15.22
C ALA A 295 -9.33 -18.05 -15.05
N PHE A 296 -8.90 -18.51 -13.86
CA PHE A 296 -7.48 -18.80 -13.62
C PHE A 296 -6.98 -19.92 -14.53
N VAL A 297 -7.67 -21.08 -14.53
CA VAL A 297 -7.27 -22.25 -15.34
C VAL A 297 -7.32 -21.95 -16.83
N GLY A 298 -8.36 -21.24 -17.29
CA GLY A 298 -8.52 -20.88 -18.69
C GLY A 298 -7.43 -19.93 -19.22
N MET A 299 -6.89 -19.05 -18.38
CA MET A 299 -5.85 -18.09 -18.78
C MET A 299 -4.43 -18.59 -18.53
N PHE A 300 -4.19 -19.37 -17.47
CA PHE A 300 -2.85 -19.65 -16.97
C PHE A 300 -2.55 -21.16 -16.84
N GLY A 301 -3.55 -22.03 -17.04
CA GLY A 301 -3.41 -23.48 -16.83
C GLY A 301 -3.57 -23.89 -15.38
N ALA A 302 -3.82 -25.20 -15.15
CA ALA A 302 -4.02 -25.74 -13.82
C ALA A 302 -2.74 -26.04 -13.06
N ASP A 303 -1.67 -26.38 -13.80
CA ASP A 303 -0.41 -26.91 -13.23
C ASP A 303 0.58 -25.79 -12.85
N GLY A 304 0.28 -24.52 -13.20
CA GLY A 304 1.22 -23.41 -13.06
C GLY A 304 2.35 -23.46 -14.10
N ASP A 305 3.38 -22.62 -13.94
CA ASP A 305 4.51 -22.51 -14.87
C ASP A 305 5.83 -23.12 -14.36
N GLY A 306 5.81 -23.72 -13.17
CA GLY A 306 6.99 -24.28 -12.51
C GLY A 306 7.99 -23.24 -12.01
N LYS A 307 7.65 -21.95 -12.04
CA LYS A 307 8.52 -20.84 -11.63
C LYS A 307 8.00 -20.12 -10.37
N TYR A 308 6.90 -20.58 -9.80
CA TYR A 308 6.35 -19.97 -8.59
C TYR A 308 7.43 -19.87 -7.51
N VAL A 309 7.63 -18.68 -6.97
CA VAL A 309 8.77 -18.35 -6.10
C VAL A 309 8.89 -19.28 -4.89
N LEU A 310 7.76 -19.65 -4.27
CA LEU A 310 7.78 -20.50 -3.07
C LEU A 310 8.02 -21.98 -3.38
N ASP A 311 7.97 -22.39 -4.66
CA ASP A 311 8.30 -23.75 -5.10
C ASP A 311 9.78 -23.92 -5.45
N GLN A 312 10.55 -22.83 -5.46
CA GLN A 312 11.96 -22.83 -5.83
C GLN A 312 12.85 -23.15 -4.64
N GLU A 313 14.08 -23.62 -4.93
CA GLU A 313 15.13 -23.74 -3.93
C GLU A 313 15.45 -22.38 -3.28
N LYS A 314 15.89 -22.40 -2.02
CA LYS A 314 16.06 -21.20 -1.19
C LYS A 314 16.92 -20.11 -1.85
N ASP A 315 18.01 -20.48 -2.48
CA ASP A 315 18.92 -19.55 -3.16
C ASP A 315 18.25 -18.88 -4.36
N VAL A 316 17.39 -19.64 -5.08
CA VAL A 316 16.60 -19.11 -6.19
C VAL A 316 15.52 -18.14 -5.68
N GLN A 317 14.86 -18.49 -4.56
CA GLN A 317 13.90 -17.58 -3.91
C GLN A 317 14.55 -16.25 -3.56
N ILE A 318 15.71 -16.27 -2.91
CA ILE A 318 16.48 -15.08 -2.54
C ILE A 318 16.83 -14.26 -3.79
N SER A 319 17.33 -14.91 -4.84
CA SER A 319 17.66 -14.25 -6.10
C SER A 319 16.46 -13.58 -6.77
N ILE A 320 15.27 -14.20 -6.70
CA ILE A 320 14.03 -13.61 -7.20
C ILE A 320 13.67 -12.35 -6.38
N VAL A 321 13.77 -12.39 -5.06
CA VAL A 321 13.51 -11.24 -4.19
C VAL A 321 14.48 -10.09 -4.50
N GLU A 322 15.78 -10.35 -4.57
CA GLU A 322 16.80 -9.34 -4.86
C GLU A 322 16.65 -8.73 -6.27
N ARG A 323 16.25 -9.53 -7.26
CA ARG A 323 15.95 -9.04 -8.61
C ARG A 323 14.75 -8.10 -8.64
N ASN A 324 13.70 -8.40 -7.88
CA ASN A 324 12.48 -7.60 -7.81
C ASN A 324 12.63 -6.37 -6.90
N MET A 325 13.62 -6.38 -6.00
CA MET A 325 13.91 -5.32 -5.03
C MET A 325 15.41 -4.98 -5.02
N PRO A 326 15.94 -4.41 -6.12
CA PRO A 326 17.38 -4.34 -6.37
C PRO A 326 18.18 -3.46 -5.40
N ARG A 327 17.52 -2.61 -4.60
CA ARG A 327 18.18 -1.81 -3.57
C ARG A 327 18.29 -2.50 -2.20
N LEU A 328 17.85 -3.76 -2.08
CA LEU A 328 18.16 -4.58 -0.90
C LEU A 328 19.67 -4.77 -0.71
N ASP A 329 20.46 -4.69 -1.78
CA ASP A 329 21.93 -4.74 -1.73
C ASP A 329 22.57 -3.48 -1.09
N GLU A 330 21.84 -2.38 -0.96
CA GLU A 330 22.29 -1.16 -0.30
C GLU A 330 22.15 -1.22 1.23
N ILE A 331 21.46 -2.23 1.78
CA ILE A 331 21.36 -2.42 3.23
C ILE A 331 22.71 -2.88 3.78
N ALA A 332 23.33 -2.02 4.60
CA ALA A 332 24.67 -2.24 5.12
C ALA A 332 24.75 -3.37 6.16
N ASP A 333 23.71 -3.53 6.98
CA ASP A 333 23.61 -4.60 7.98
C ASP A 333 23.04 -5.88 7.35
N LEU A 334 23.87 -6.89 7.22
CA LEU A 334 23.49 -8.17 6.62
C LEU A 334 22.39 -8.91 7.41
N LYS A 335 22.32 -8.74 8.72
CA LYS A 335 21.22 -9.31 9.52
C LYS A 335 19.89 -8.61 9.18
N VAL A 336 19.90 -7.28 9.06
CA VAL A 336 18.72 -6.51 8.65
C VAL A 336 18.30 -6.90 7.23
N LYS A 337 19.25 -7.01 6.29
CA LYS A 337 18.97 -7.50 4.94
C LYS A 337 18.31 -8.88 4.95
N GLN A 338 18.82 -9.81 5.75
CA GLN A 338 18.26 -11.16 5.85
C GLN A 338 16.85 -11.16 6.44
N LYS A 339 16.57 -10.31 7.45
CA LYS A 339 15.24 -10.13 8.01
C LYS A 339 14.24 -9.63 6.94
N PHE A 340 14.64 -8.66 6.12
CA PHE A 340 13.80 -8.20 5.00
C PHE A 340 13.51 -9.34 4.03
N ILE A 341 14.53 -10.10 3.60
CA ILE A 341 14.34 -11.23 2.69
C ILE A 341 13.40 -12.27 3.28
N ASN A 342 13.55 -12.63 4.55
CA ASN A 342 12.69 -13.61 5.22
C ASN A 342 11.25 -13.11 5.30
N CYS A 343 11.04 -11.83 5.70
CA CYS A 343 9.71 -11.22 5.75
C CYS A 343 9.06 -11.17 4.36
N ILE A 344 9.79 -10.73 3.34
CA ILE A 344 9.29 -10.67 1.96
C ILE A 344 8.86 -12.06 1.50
N LEU A 345 9.67 -13.09 1.70
CA LEU A 345 9.32 -14.47 1.36
C LEU A 345 8.10 -14.98 2.15
N GLY A 346 7.93 -14.51 3.40
CA GLY A 346 6.73 -14.81 4.17
C GLY A 346 5.48 -14.08 3.68
N MET A 347 5.63 -12.96 2.99
CA MET A 347 4.52 -12.12 2.51
C MET A 347 4.09 -12.41 1.07
N VAL A 348 4.93 -13.05 0.24
CA VAL A 348 4.66 -13.26 -1.20
C VAL A 348 3.71 -14.41 -1.49
N SER A 349 3.27 -15.20 -0.49
CA SER A 349 2.34 -16.30 -0.74
C SER A 349 1.03 -15.79 -1.35
N PHE A 350 0.55 -16.47 -2.41
CA PHE A 350 -0.75 -16.16 -3.00
C PHE A 350 -1.89 -16.71 -2.13
N SER A 351 -1.66 -17.83 -1.44
CA SER A 351 -2.57 -18.30 -0.38
C SER A 351 -2.47 -17.38 0.84
N PRO A 352 -3.54 -16.65 1.22
CA PRO A 352 -3.55 -15.84 2.43
C PRO A 352 -3.32 -16.67 3.70
N ASN A 353 -3.70 -17.94 3.72
CA ASN A 353 -3.47 -18.84 4.86
C ASN A 353 -1.97 -19.16 5.09
N GLU A 354 -1.17 -19.17 4.03
CA GLU A 354 0.28 -19.37 4.10
C GLU A 354 1.05 -18.06 4.27
N ARG A 355 0.43 -16.92 3.94
CA ARG A 355 1.01 -15.60 4.08
C ARG A 355 1.24 -15.28 5.56
N TRP A 356 2.43 -14.79 5.89
CA TRP A 356 2.75 -14.44 7.28
C TRP A 356 1.80 -13.37 7.82
N SER A 357 1.34 -13.58 9.05
CA SER A 357 0.64 -12.53 9.78
C SER A 357 1.61 -11.41 10.22
N CYS A 358 1.08 -10.22 10.49
CA CYS A 358 1.88 -9.12 11.03
C CYS A 358 2.60 -9.48 12.33
N GLN A 359 1.98 -10.29 13.22
CA GLN A 359 2.63 -10.78 14.44
C GLN A 359 3.87 -11.65 14.12
N ARG A 360 3.79 -12.51 13.12
CA ARG A 360 4.94 -13.33 12.71
C ARG A 360 6.04 -12.47 12.09
N ILE A 361 5.68 -11.44 11.34
CA ILE A 361 6.64 -10.48 10.78
C ILE A 361 7.35 -9.72 11.92
N LEU A 362 6.62 -9.24 12.94
CA LEU A 362 7.22 -8.59 14.13
C LEU A 362 8.21 -9.52 14.81
N GLN A 363 7.83 -10.78 15.06
CA GLN A 363 8.72 -11.79 15.65
C GLN A 363 10.00 -12.01 14.84
N GLU A 364 9.93 -11.98 13.50
CA GLU A 364 11.13 -12.08 12.65
C GLU A 364 12.01 -10.85 12.78
N LEU A 365 11.42 -9.67 12.83
CA LEU A 365 12.14 -8.40 12.97
C LEU A 365 12.80 -8.25 14.36
N GLU A 366 12.24 -8.84 15.41
CA GLU A 366 12.77 -8.82 16.78
C GLU A 366 13.94 -9.77 17.02
N LYS A 367 14.14 -10.78 16.18
CA LYS A 367 15.27 -11.73 16.34
C LYS A 367 16.59 -10.99 16.43
N PRO A 368 17.52 -11.42 17.31
CA PRO A 368 18.81 -10.77 17.54
C PRO A 368 19.75 -10.81 16.32
#